data_2fda6aa1ef04b36b7fddb89dfb291175
#
_entry.id   2fda6aa1ef04b36b7fddb89dfb291175
#
_cell.length_a   1.000
_cell.length_b   1.000
_cell.length_c   1.000
_cell.angle_alpha   90.00
_cell.angle_beta   90.00
_cell.angle_gamma   90.00
#
_symmetry.space_group_name_H-M   'P 1'
#
loop_
_entity.id
_entity.type
_entity.pdbx_description
1 polymer ?
#
loop_
_entity_poly.entity_id
_entity_poly.type
_entity_poly.pdbx_seq_one_letter_code
_entity_poly.pdbx_strand_id
1 'polypeptide(L)'
;MLHSQQCDTRIRSLTLTSFGLDHQMKMIFSKAALALFALVAFSSANADFGVGVKAGTLGLGVEGRWSLVPWLDFRAGINNYDYDDDGAQAGIDYDATFALDTYYLTGNLHFPLSPFRVTAGVFENGNEFLMNSQDTGGEDFDIGGISFSPADVGALQGAATFSDVAPYLGVGFDFEIFGKAGLNFDFGVLWQDSPEVTLEATGLANASPELQAELLPALESERLELEDEMSDLKAWPVVSVSFVYNF
;
A
#
# COMPACT_ATOMS: atom_id res chain seq x y z
N MET A 1 -22.07 -39.49 -34.32
CA MET A 1 -22.42 -39.22 -32.89
C MET A 1 -21.15 -39.29 -32.06
N LEU A 2 -20.45 -38.18 -31.87
CA LEU A 2 -19.34 -38.01 -30.93
C LEU A 2 -18.65 -36.64 -31.22
N HIS A 3 -19.29 -35.54 -30.87
CA HIS A 3 -18.62 -34.23 -30.87
C HIS A 3 -19.47 -33.24 -30.10
N SER A 4 -19.51 -33.37 -28.76
CA SER A 4 -20.21 -32.38 -27.93
C SER A 4 -19.89 -32.56 -26.45
N GLN A 5 -18.63 -32.67 -26.06
CA GLN A 5 -18.26 -32.74 -24.63
C GLN A 5 -16.97 -31.97 -24.25
N GLN A 6 -16.53 -31.01 -25.05
CA GLN A 6 -15.24 -30.37 -24.76
C GLN A 6 -15.29 -28.83 -24.62
N CYS A 7 -16.46 -28.24 -24.39
CA CYS A 7 -16.60 -26.79 -24.27
C CYS A 7 -17.01 -26.29 -22.87
N ASP A 8 -17.20 -27.16 -21.89
CA ASP A 8 -17.80 -26.78 -20.61
C ASP A 8 -16.82 -26.71 -19.42
N THR A 9 -15.52 -26.96 -19.65
CA THR A 9 -14.54 -27.00 -18.53
C THR A 9 -13.72 -25.72 -18.37
N ARG A 10 -13.78 -24.78 -19.32
CA ARG A 10 -12.96 -23.56 -19.28
C ARG A 10 -13.64 -22.32 -18.65
N ILE A 11 -14.94 -22.34 -18.44
CA ILE A 11 -15.67 -21.20 -17.85
C ILE A 11 -15.76 -21.31 -16.31
N ARG A 12 -15.46 -22.47 -15.73
CA ARG A 12 -15.50 -22.66 -14.27
C ARG A 12 -14.25 -22.22 -13.50
N SER A 13 -13.13 -21.94 -14.16
CA SER A 13 -11.89 -21.58 -13.49
C SER A 13 -11.73 -20.07 -13.24
N LEU A 14 -12.40 -19.22 -14.00
CA LEU A 14 -12.29 -17.76 -13.87
C LEU A 14 -13.27 -17.14 -12.86
N THR A 15 -14.32 -17.87 -12.47
CA THR A 15 -15.28 -17.36 -11.44
C THR A 15 -14.92 -17.76 -10.01
N LEU A 16 -13.93 -18.63 -9.80
CA LEU A 16 -13.52 -19.08 -8.46
C LEU A 16 -12.42 -18.20 -7.83
N THR A 17 -11.68 -17.43 -8.61
CA THR A 17 -10.61 -16.57 -8.10
C THR A 17 -11.11 -15.23 -7.55
N SER A 18 -12.13 -14.63 -8.18
CA SER A 18 -12.73 -13.38 -7.67
C SER A 18 -13.57 -13.58 -6.40
N PHE A 19 -14.19 -14.76 -6.23
CA PHE A 19 -14.97 -15.07 -5.04
C PHE A 19 -14.10 -15.38 -3.81
N GLY A 20 -12.87 -15.82 -4.00
CA GLY A 20 -11.90 -16.11 -2.94
C GLY A 20 -11.31 -14.85 -2.30
N LEU A 21 -11.03 -13.83 -3.11
CA LEU A 21 -10.43 -12.56 -2.67
C LEU A 21 -11.42 -11.74 -1.81
N ASP A 22 -12.68 -11.64 -2.23
CA ASP A 22 -13.72 -10.92 -1.47
C ASP A 22 -14.05 -11.61 -0.13
N HIS A 23 -13.91 -12.93 -0.05
CA HIS A 23 -14.10 -13.68 1.19
C HIS A 23 -12.91 -13.56 2.16
N GLN A 24 -11.69 -13.52 1.64
CA GLN A 24 -10.48 -13.29 2.43
C GLN A 24 -10.46 -11.87 3.01
N MET A 25 -10.80 -10.88 2.22
CA MET A 25 -10.85 -9.48 2.66
C MET A 25 -11.90 -9.27 3.76
N LYS A 26 -13.11 -9.85 3.62
CA LYS A 26 -14.15 -9.82 4.67
C LYS A 26 -13.75 -10.55 5.95
N MET A 27 -12.94 -11.61 5.85
CA MET A 27 -12.42 -12.30 7.04
C MET A 27 -11.34 -11.50 7.77
N ILE A 28 -10.51 -10.74 7.05
CA ILE A 28 -9.47 -9.88 7.63
C ILE A 28 -10.13 -8.72 8.39
N PHE A 29 -11.11 -8.04 7.79
CA PHE A 29 -11.91 -7.00 8.46
C PHE A 29 -12.66 -7.52 9.70
N SER A 30 -13.22 -8.71 9.64
CA SER A 30 -13.89 -9.36 10.78
C SER A 30 -12.91 -9.70 11.90
N LYS A 31 -11.70 -10.16 11.60
CA LYS A 31 -10.68 -10.49 12.59
C LYS A 31 -10.04 -9.26 13.21
N ALA A 32 -9.81 -8.19 12.43
CA ALA A 32 -9.32 -6.91 12.92
C ALA A 32 -10.36 -6.23 13.85
N ALA A 33 -11.64 -6.25 13.49
CA ALA A 33 -12.72 -5.74 14.34
C ALA A 33 -12.86 -6.55 15.64
N LEU A 34 -12.65 -7.87 15.58
CA LEU A 34 -12.71 -8.74 16.78
C LEU A 34 -11.48 -8.54 17.67
N ALA A 35 -10.30 -8.30 17.10
CA ALA A 35 -9.09 -7.99 17.85
C ALA A 35 -9.18 -6.61 18.51
N LEU A 36 -9.76 -5.61 17.85
CA LEU A 36 -10.02 -4.29 18.42
C LEU A 36 -11.02 -4.38 19.58
N PHE A 37 -12.05 -5.24 19.46
CA PHE A 37 -13.04 -5.46 20.53
C PHE A 37 -12.46 -6.24 21.72
N ALA A 38 -11.51 -7.15 21.52
CA ALA A 38 -10.83 -7.88 22.58
C ALA A 38 -9.88 -6.99 23.40
N LEU A 39 -9.26 -5.96 22.80
CA LEU A 39 -8.42 -4.99 23.49
C LEU A 39 -9.20 -4.09 24.46
N VAL A 40 -10.47 -3.85 24.23
CA VAL A 40 -11.35 -3.07 25.13
C VAL A 40 -11.64 -3.79 26.46
N ALA A 41 -11.44 -5.11 26.52
CA ALA A 41 -11.77 -5.93 27.72
C ALA A 41 -10.66 -5.97 28.80
N PHE A 42 -9.47 -5.41 28.56
CA PHE A 42 -8.35 -5.43 29.52
C PHE A 42 -8.13 -4.07 30.19
N SER A 43 -9.17 -3.44 30.75
CA SER A 43 -9.00 -2.30 31.63
C SER A 43 -8.51 -2.76 33.01
N SER A 44 -7.19 -2.89 33.14
CA SER A 44 -6.52 -2.97 34.43
C SER A 44 -6.28 -1.58 34.97
N ALA A 45 -6.52 -1.37 36.23
CA ALA A 45 -6.77 -0.15 36.98
C ALA A 45 -5.71 0.98 36.95
N ASN A 46 -4.70 0.99 36.05
CA ASN A 46 -3.67 2.04 35.93
C ASN A 46 -3.13 2.24 34.50
N ALA A 47 -3.73 1.68 33.47
CA ALA A 47 -3.33 1.92 32.10
C ALA A 47 -4.44 2.66 31.37
N ASP A 48 -4.18 3.87 30.88
CA ASP A 48 -5.11 4.59 30.03
C ASP A 48 -5.10 3.95 28.64
N PHE A 49 -6.29 3.55 28.19
CA PHE A 49 -6.51 3.02 26.85
C PHE A 49 -7.28 4.03 26.01
N GLY A 50 -6.88 4.19 24.76
CA GLY A 50 -7.54 5.07 23.81
C GLY A 50 -7.75 4.39 22.47
N VAL A 51 -8.76 4.84 21.75
CA VAL A 51 -8.98 4.48 20.34
C VAL A 51 -9.08 5.74 19.49
N GLY A 52 -8.59 5.69 18.27
CA GLY A 52 -8.57 6.87 17.41
C GLY A 52 -8.83 6.53 15.95
N VAL A 53 -9.17 7.59 15.22
CA VAL A 53 -9.20 7.61 13.76
C VAL A 53 -8.09 8.54 13.27
N LYS A 54 -7.46 8.16 12.17
CA LYS A 54 -6.26 8.82 11.65
C LYS A 54 -6.41 9.10 10.16
N ALA A 55 -5.86 10.23 9.72
CA ALA A 55 -5.75 10.57 8.31
C ALA A 55 -4.36 11.18 8.04
N GLY A 56 -3.75 10.80 6.94
CA GLY A 56 -2.41 11.29 6.60
C GLY A 56 -1.89 10.78 5.28
N THR A 57 -0.58 10.92 5.08
CA THR A 57 0.12 10.48 3.86
C THR A 57 0.15 8.97 3.67
N LEU A 58 -0.20 8.20 4.69
CA LEU A 58 -0.40 6.74 4.63
C LEU A 58 -1.88 6.35 4.53
N GLY A 59 -2.76 7.29 4.17
CA GLY A 59 -4.19 7.05 4.01
C GLY A 59 -5.02 7.30 5.26
N LEU A 60 -6.16 6.62 5.33
CA LEU A 60 -7.11 6.66 6.44
C LEU A 60 -6.89 5.46 7.34
N GLY A 61 -6.99 5.64 8.64
CA GLY A 61 -6.71 4.55 9.55
C GLY A 61 -7.47 4.61 10.86
N VAL A 62 -7.28 3.53 11.62
CA VAL A 62 -7.72 3.43 13.01
C VAL A 62 -6.56 2.98 13.88
N GLU A 63 -6.50 3.52 15.10
CA GLU A 63 -5.43 3.20 16.04
C GLU A 63 -5.96 2.91 17.44
N GLY A 64 -5.26 2.03 18.13
CA GLY A 64 -5.36 1.84 19.57
C GLY A 64 -4.13 2.39 20.26
N ARG A 65 -4.33 3.13 21.35
CA ARG A 65 -3.29 3.67 22.22
C ARG A 65 -3.33 2.98 23.56
N TRP A 66 -2.17 2.67 24.10
CA TRP A 66 -2.02 2.09 25.43
C TRP A 66 -0.90 2.80 26.19
N SER A 67 -1.27 3.59 27.21
CA SER A 67 -0.32 4.32 28.05
C SER A 67 0.08 3.47 29.24
N LEU A 68 1.38 3.11 29.33
CA LEU A 68 1.92 2.36 30.44
C LEU A 68 2.24 3.26 31.63
N VAL A 69 2.79 4.43 31.33
CA VAL A 69 3.14 5.48 32.28
C VAL A 69 2.94 6.85 31.61
N PRO A 70 2.85 7.94 32.35
CA PRO A 70 2.54 9.26 31.76
C PRO A 70 3.50 9.75 30.68
N TRP A 71 4.70 9.17 30.58
CA TRP A 71 5.71 9.57 29.62
C TRP A 71 5.98 8.53 28.53
N LEU A 72 5.29 7.35 28.57
CA LEU A 72 5.47 6.27 27.59
C LEU A 72 4.16 5.61 27.24
N ASP A 73 3.79 5.65 25.99
CA ASP A 73 2.70 4.88 25.43
C ASP A 73 3.12 4.06 24.19
N PHE A 74 2.28 3.12 23.83
CA PHE A 74 2.37 2.36 22.60
C PHE A 74 1.12 2.61 21.77
N ARG A 75 1.29 2.65 20.45
CA ARG A 75 0.18 2.72 19.49
C ARG A 75 0.32 1.60 18.49
N ALA A 76 -0.81 0.96 18.20
CA ALA A 76 -0.93 0.01 17.12
C ALA A 76 -2.12 0.41 16.25
N GLY A 77 -1.99 0.31 14.95
CA GLY A 77 -3.04 0.72 14.04
C GLY A 77 -2.88 0.14 12.65
N ILE A 78 -3.88 0.44 11.84
CA ILE A 78 -3.93 0.10 10.43
C ILE A 78 -4.25 1.36 9.65
N ASN A 79 -3.65 1.53 8.48
CA ASN A 79 -4.04 2.55 7.50
C ASN A 79 -4.31 1.86 6.18
N ASN A 80 -5.31 2.35 5.46
CA ASN A 80 -5.66 1.86 4.14
C ASN A 80 -6.27 3.00 3.32
N TYR A 81 -5.86 3.11 2.07
CA TYR A 81 -6.45 4.03 1.11
C TYR A 81 -5.97 3.70 -0.30
N ASP A 82 -6.90 3.60 -1.24
CA ASP A 82 -6.58 3.45 -2.65
C ASP A 82 -6.80 4.80 -3.33
N TYR A 83 -5.81 5.24 -4.08
CA TYR A 83 -5.86 6.43 -4.90
C TYR A 83 -5.68 6.04 -6.36
N ASP A 84 -6.72 6.25 -7.15
CA ASP A 84 -6.71 6.02 -8.59
C ASP A 84 -6.47 7.36 -9.31
N ASP A 85 -5.56 7.36 -10.25
CA ASP A 85 -5.25 8.51 -11.10
C ASP A 85 -5.14 8.03 -12.55
N ASP A 86 -5.77 8.78 -13.45
CA ASP A 86 -5.70 8.53 -14.87
C ASP A 86 -4.71 9.55 -15.47
N GLY A 87 -3.65 9.08 -16.09
CA GLY A 87 -2.60 9.92 -16.66
C GLY A 87 -2.30 9.56 -18.10
N ALA A 88 -1.77 10.54 -18.84
CA ALA A 88 -1.21 10.31 -20.17
C ALA A 88 0.26 10.72 -20.16
N GLN A 89 1.15 9.81 -20.56
CA GLN A 89 2.57 10.10 -20.73
C GLN A 89 3.06 9.53 -22.06
N ALA A 90 3.80 10.33 -22.80
CA ALA A 90 4.30 9.99 -24.14
C ALA A 90 3.21 9.54 -25.14
N GLY A 91 1.96 10.02 -24.99
CA GLY A 91 0.83 9.65 -25.87
C GLY A 91 0.12 8.36 -25.46
N ILE A 92 0.53 7.72 -24.38
CA ILE A 92 -0.09 6.52 -23.83
C ILE A 92 -0.91 6.90 -22.60
N ASP A 93 -2.18 6.50 -22.58
CA ASP A 93 -3.04 6.65 -21.41
C ASP A 93 -2.76 5.49 -20.44
N TYR A 94 -2.58 5.81 -19.17
CA TYR A 94 -2.34 4.85 -18.09
C TYR A 94 -3.39 4.99 -16.99
N ASP A 95 -3.85 3.87 -16.49
CA ASP A 95 -4.52 3.77 -15.21
C ASP A 95 -3.47 3.47 -14.14
N ALA A 96 -3.26 4.41 -13.23
CA ALA A 96 -2.36 4.26 -12.10
C ALA A 96 -3.17 4.14 -10.81
N THR A 97 -2.91 3.09 -10.04
CA THR A 97 -3.48 2.90 -8.71
C THR A 97 -2.36 2.90 -7.69
N PHE A 98 -2.47 3.76 -6.70
CA PHE A 98 -1.60 3.79 -5.55
C PHE A 98 -2.34 3.19 -4.35
N ALA A 99 -2.08 1.92 -4.07
CA ALA A 99 -2.67 1.19 -2.97
C ALA A 99 -1.82 1.38 -1.71
N LEU A 100 -2.38 2.01 -0.69
CA LEU A 100 -1.78 2.19 0.63
C LEU A 100 -2.38 1.19 1.60
N ASP A 101 -1.57 0.29 2.15
CA ASP A 101 -1.98 -0.66 3.18
C ASP A 101 -0.84 -0.86 4.18
N THR A 102 -1.03 -0.37 5.40
CA THR A 102 0.00 -0.50 6.43
C THR A 102 -0.58 -0.90 7.77
N TYR A 103 0.16 -1.75 8.48
CA TYR A 103 -0.05 -2.08 9.89
C TYR A 103 1.13 -1.58 10.69
N TYR A 104 0.93 -1.01 11.86
CA TYR A 104 2.05 -0.47 12.61
C TYR A 104 1.98 -0.73 14.10
N LEU A 105 3.19 -0.74 14.69
CA LEU A 105 3.40 -0.69 16.12
C LEU A 105 4.45 0.36 16.41
N THR A 106 4.10 1.36 17.23
CA THR A 106 5.00 2.45 17.63
C THR A 106 5.05 2.61 19.14
N GLY A 107 6.21 3.01 19.65
CA GLY A 107 6.41 3.49 21.00
C GLY A 107 6.59 5.01 21.00
N ASN A 108 5.95 5.71 21.92
CA ASN A 108 5.92 7.16 22.00
C ASN A 108 6.47 7.62 23.34
N LEU A 109 7.49 8.47 23.30
CA LEU A 109 8.11 9.08 24.48
C LEU A 109 7.65 10.52 24.60
N HIS A 110 6.87 10.82 25.64
CA HIS A 110 6.32 12.14 25.92
C HIS A 110 7.25 12.96 26.81
N PHE A 111 7.40 14.24 26.51
CA PHE A 111 8.17 15.16 27.34
C PHE A 111 7.27 15.82 28.39
N PRO A 112 7.70 15.84 29.66
CA PRO A 112 6.91 16.45 30.73
C PRO A 112 6.56 17.90 30.44
N LEU A 113 5.32 18.30 30.73
CA LEU A 113 4.80 19.64 30.56
C LEU A 113 4.83 20.19 29.13
N SER A 114 4.88 19.30 28.14
CA SER A 114 4.89 19.64 26.72
C SER A 114 3.95 18.71 25.95
N PRO A 115 3.26 19.19 24.91
CA PRO A 115 2.53 18.33 24.00
C PRO A 115 3.45 17.49 23.07
N PHE A 116 4.75 17.76 23.11
CA PHE A 116 5.74 17.14 22.22
C PHE A 116 6.07 15.70 22.63
N ARG A 117 6.23 14.84 21.64
CA ARG A 117 6.69 13.46 21.79
C ARG A 117 7.64 13.06 20.67
N VAL A 118 8.47 12.05 20.96
CA VAL A 118 9.25 11.32 19.96
C VAL A 118 8.64 9.95 19.79
N THR A 119 8.53 9.52 18.56
CA THR A 119 7.92 8.24 18.17
C THR A 119 8.91 7.39 17.40
N ALA A 120 9.04 6.13 17.76
CA ALA A 120 9.79 5.14 16.98
C ALA A 120 8.98 3.86 16.87
N GLY A 121 9.11 3.15 15.76
CA GLY A 121 8.38 1.91 15.56
C GLY A 121 8.68 1.21 14.26
N VAL A 122 7.82 0.25 13.94
CA VAL A 122 7.88 -0.54 12.73
C VAL A 122 6.52 -0.58 12.06
N PHE A 123 6.53 -0.60 10.75
CA PHE A 123 5.35 -0.77 9.90
C PHE A 123 5.51 -2.05 9.11
N GLU A 124 4.47 -2.85 9.04
CA GLU A 124 4.26 -3.82 7.97
C GLU A 124 3.70 -3.01 6.80
N ASN A 125 4.40 -3.01 5.69
CA ASN A 125 4.20 -2.09 4.58
C ASN A 125 3.73 -2.86 3.34
N GLY A 126 2.45 -2.81 3.06
CA GLY A 126 1.82 -3.37 1.87
C GLY A 126 1.52 -2.30 0.82
N ASN A 127 2.22 -1.15 0.86
CA ASN A 127 2.05 -0.12 -0.16
C ASN A 127 2.51 -0.66 -1.53
N GLU A 128 1.70 -0.41 -2.55
CA GLU A 128 1.95 -0.86 -3.90
C GLU A 128 1.53 0.22 -4.89
N PHE A 129 2.33 0.41 -5.93
CA PHE A 129 2.01 1.24 -7.07
C PHE A 129 1.76 0.35 -8.27
N LEU A 130 0.56 0.40 -8.83
CA LEU A 130 0.14 -0.38 -10.00
C LEU A 130 -0.07 0.56 -11.17
N MET A 131 0.43 0.16 -12.34
CA MET A 131 0.24 0.90 -13.59
C MET A 131 -0.17 -0.06 -14.70
N ASN A 132 -1.24 0.28 -15.40
CA ASN A 132 -1.70 -0.47 -16.55
C ASN A 132 -1.85 0.48 -17.72
N SER A 133 -1.23 0.16 -18.87
CA SER A 133 -1.47 0.92 -20.09
C SER A 133 -2.89 0.65 -20.59
N GLN A 134 -3.57 1.71 -20.97
CA GLN A 134 -4.81 1.64 -21.73
C GLN A 134 -4.53 1.40 -23.23
N ASP A 135 -5.58 1.35 -24.03
CA ASP A 135 -5.47 1.28 -25.49
C ASP A 135 -4.77 2.55 -26.02
N THR A 136 -3.63 2.37 -26.66
CA THR A 136 -2.81 3.47 -27.20
C THR A 136 -3.45 4.18 -28.40
N GLY A 137 -4.65 3.76 -28.84
CA GLY A 137 -5.25 4.27 -30.09
C GLY A 137 -4.46 3.91 -31.33
N GLY A 138 -3.49 2.98 -31.21
CA GLY A 138 -2.64 2.49 -32.29
C GLY A 138 -1.26 3.19 -32.36
N GLU A 139 -0.91 4.03 -31.38
CA GLU A 139 0.46 4.53 -31.22
C GLU A 139 1.39 3.44 -30.68
N ASP A 140 2.65 3.45 -31.11
CA ASP A 140 3.66 2.47 -30.70
C ASP A 140 4.14 2.76 -29.26
N PHE A 141 4.44 1.69 -28.52
CA PHE A 141 5.10 1.79 -27.21
C PHE A 141 6.61 2.00 -27.42
N ASP A 142 7.19 2.96 -26.70
CA ASP A 142 8.64 3.08 -26.55
C ASP A 142 9.05 2.35 -25.27
N ILE A 143 9.76 1.22 -25.40
CA ILE A 143 10.19 0.37 -24.29
C ILE A 143 11.70 0.20 -24.38
N GLY A 144 12.43 0.72 -23.41
CA GLY A 144 13.89 0.67 -23.41
C GLY A 144 14.53 1.35 -24.63
N GLY A 145 13.88 2.39 -25.20
CA GLY A 145 14.32 3.12 -26.37
C GLY A 145 14.06 2.41 -27.70
N ILE A 146 13.20 1.37 -27.71
CA ILE A 146 12.79 0.62 -28.91
C ILE A 146 11.27 0.75 -29.05
N SER A 147 10.83 1.04 -30.29
CA SER A 147 9.41 1.19 -30.61
C SER A 147 8.78 -0.17 -30.94
N PHE A 148 7.72 -0.52 -30.22
CA PHE A 148 6.96 -1.76 -30.43
C PHE A 148 5.49 -1.46 -30.72
N SER A 149 4.89 -2.20 -31.63
CA SER A 149 3.46 -2.03 -31.92
C SER A 149 2.57 -2.54 -30.79
N PRO A 150 1.39 -1.92 -30.56
CA PRO A 150 0.42 -2.41 -29.57
C PRO A 150 -0.02 -3.86 -29.82
N ALA A 151 -0.01 -4.31 -31.08
CA ALA A 151 -0.34 -5.68 -31.44
C ALA A 151 0.70 -6.70 -30.94
N ASP A 152 1.96 -6.27 -30.80
CA ASP A 152 3.08 -7.09 -30.34
C ASP A 152 3.17 -7.10 -28.80
N VAL A 153 2.96 -5.97 -28.18
CA VAL A 153 3.08 -5.77 -26.71
C VAL A 153 1.81 -6.22 -25.98
N GLY A 154 0.64 -5.99 -26.58
CA GLY A 154 -0.63 -6.09 -25.88
C GLY A 154 -0.79 -4.92 -24.88
N ALA A 155 -1.20 -5.21 -23.64
CA ALA A 155 -1.17 -4.25 -22.56
C ALA A 155 0.15 -4.35 -21.79
N LEU A 156 0.72 -3.18 -21.41
CA LEU A 156 1.87 -3.09 -20.53
C LEU A 156 1.38 -2.95 -19.09
N GLN A 157 1.89 -3.79 -18.19
CA GLN A 157 1.52 -3.82 -16.78
C GLN A 157 2.77 -3.64 -15.94
N GLY A 158 2.76 -2.62 -15.09
CA GLY A 158 3.83 -2.33 -14.15
C GLY A 158 3.33 -2.45 -12.70
N ALA A 159 4.20 -2.93 -11.82
CA ALA A 159 3.98 -2.85 -10.38
C ALA A 159 5.29 -2.48 -9.68
N ALA A 160 5.20 -1.61 -8.68
CA ALA A 160 6.30 -1.29 -7.78
C ALA A 160 5.87 -1.60 -6.35
N THR A 161 6.59 -2.52 -5.70
CA THR A 161 6.33 -2.96 -4.34
C THR A 161 7.51 -2.58 -3.44
N PHE A 162 7.25 -2.40 -2.16
CA PHE A 162 8.26 -1.97 -1.19
C PHE A 162 8.55 -3.08 -0.18
N SER A 163 9.61 -2.91 0.64
CA SER A 163 9.93 -3.86 1.71
C SER A 163 8.76 -4.05 2.67
N ASP A 164 8.45 -5.31 3.01
CA ASP A 164 7.35 -5.69 3.91
C ASP A 164 7.47 -5.04 5.30
N VAL A 165 8.69 -4.77 5.77
CA VAL A 165 8.95 -4.19 7.09
C VAL A 165 9.74 -2.90 6.95
N ALA A 166 9.13 -1.81 7.39
CA ALA A 166 9.71 -0.47 7.31
C ALA A 166 9.86 0.14 8.72
N PRO A 167 11.09 0.47 9.17
CA PRO A 167 11.29 1.22 10.40
C PRO A 167 10.78 2.65 10.27
N TYR A 168 10.27 3.18 11.38
CA TYR A 168 9.71 4.52 11.47
C TYR A 168 10.35 5.31 12.61
N LEU A 169 10.66 6.57 12.35
CA LEU A 169 11.03 7.56 13.35
C LEU A 169 10.32 8.87 13.10
N GLY A 170 9.78 9.47 14.15
CA GLY A 170 9.05 10.71 14.02
C GLY A 170 8.97 11.51 15.30
N VAL A 171 8.32 12.63 15.18
CA VAL A 171 7.93 13.52 16.29
C VAL A 171 6.43 13.78 16.21
N GLY A 172 5.82 14.09 17.33
CA GLY A 172 4.41 14.40 17.37
C GLY A 172 4.04 15.42 18.42
N PHE A 173 2.81 15.90 18.30
CA PHE A 173 2.20 16.83 19.24
C PHE A 173 0.82 16.32 19.60
N ASP A 174 0.59 16.13 20.90
CA ASP A 174 -0.68 15.64 21.45
C ASP A 174 -1.38 16.77 22.20
N PHE A 175 -2.57 17.12 21.77
CA PHE A 175 -3.41 18.15 22.36
C PHE A 175 -4.66 17.53 22.95
N GLU A 176 -4.85 17.67 24.26
CA GLU A 176 -6.09 17.30 24.92
C GLU A 176 -7.15 18.40 24.68
N ILE A 177 -8.34 17.99 24.19
CA ILE A 177 -9.40 18.93 23.82
C ILE A 177 -10.48 18.99 24.91
N PHE A 178 -10.98 17.84 25.40
CA PHE A 178 -12.10 17.76 26.36
C PHE A 178 -11.86 16.65 27.41
N GLY A 179 -10.71 16.63 28.07
CA GLY A 179 -10.38 15.70 29.16
C GLY A 179 -10.19 14.23 28.73
N LYS A 180 -11.00 13.75 27.78
CA LYS A 180 -10.91 12.38 27.23
C LYS A 180 -10.65 12.33 25.74
N ALA A 181 -10.83 13.45 25.05
CA ALA A 181 -10.59 13.54 23.61
C ALA A 181 -9.28 14.27 23.32
N GLY A 182 -8.48 13.73 22.41
CA GLY A 182 -7.22 14.30 21.99
C GLY A 182 -7.14 14.46 20.47
N LEU A 183 -6.38 15.48 20.05
CA LEU A 183 -5.98 15.68 18.67
C LEU A 183 -4.47 15.53 18.60
N ASN A 184 -3.99 14.61 17.78
CA ASN A 184 -2.58 14.29 17.66
C ASN A 184 -2.10 14.58 16.25
N PHE A 185 -0.89 15.13 16.17
CA PHE A 185 -0.18 15.36 14.90
C PHE A 185 1.10 14.55 14.90
N ASP A 186 1.37 13.85 13.82
CA ASP A 186 2.58 13.07 13.61
C ASP A 186 3.34 13.59 12.39
N PHE A 187 4.65 13.68 12.53
CA PHE A 187 5.61 14.03 11.48
C PHE A 187 6.79 13.09 11.57
N GLY A 188 7.09 12.37 10.52
CA GLY A 188 8.18 11.40 10.56
C GLY A 188 8.59 10.89 9.19
N VAL A 189 9.44 9.89 9.22
CA VAL A 189 9.94 9.20 8.04
C VAL A 189 9.76 7.70 8.24
N LEU A 190 9.23 7.07 7.22
CA LEU A 190 9.15 5.63 7.08
C LEU A 190 10.23 5.21 6.08
N TRP A 191 11.16 4.34 6.49
CA TRP A 191 12.19 3.80 5.62
C TRP A 191 11.71 2.46 5.06
N GLN A 192 11.32 2.46 3.78
CA GLN A 192 10.69 1.32 3.12
C GLN A 192 11.59 0.66 2.05
N ASP A 193 12.87 1.05 2.02
CA ASP A 193 13.84 0.70 0.97
C ASP A 193 13.42 1.14 -0.44
N SER A 194 14.28 0.90 -1.44
CA SER A 194 13.92 1.16 -2.83
C SER A 194 12.88 0.14 -3.28
N PRO A 195 11.89 0.54 -4.10
CA PRO A 195 10.89 -0.39 -4.60
C PRO A 195 11.51 -1.44 -5.52
N GLU A 196 10.91 -2.62 -5.52
CA GLU A 196 11.13 -3.64 -6.54
C GLU A 196 10.08 -3.44 -7.65
N VAL A 197 10.57 -3.18 -8.87
CA VAL A 197 9.71 -2.92 -10.02
C VAL A 197 9.57 -4.19 -10.85
N THR A 198 8.34 -4.52 -11.23
CA THR A 198 8.01 -5.53 -12.21
C THR A 198 7.36 -4.87 -13.43
N LEU A 199 7.68 -5.34 -14.63
CA LEU A 199 7.12 -4.84 -15.88
C LEU A 199 6.83 -6.02 -16.81
N GLU A 200 5.58 -6.15 -17.23
CA GLU A 200 5.13 -7.26 -18.07
C GLU A 200 4.33 -6.76 -19.27
N ALA A 201 4.53 -7.40 -20.42
CA ALA A 201 3.75 -7.21 -21.63
C ALA A 201 2.82 -8.43 -21.85
N THR A 202 1.52 -8.22 -21.90
CA THR A 202 0.54 -9.31 -22.00
C THR A 202 0.63 -10.07 -23.33
N GLY A 203 1.12 -9.42 -24.39
CA GLY A 203 1.34 -10.03 -25.71
C GLY A 203 2.52 -11.00 -25.77
N LEU A 204 3.46 -10.89 -24.81
CA LEU A 204 4.70 -11.70 -24.79
C LEU A 204 4.45 -13.21 -24.83
N ALA A 205 3.38 -13.69 -24.19
CA ALA A 205 3.03 -15.12 -24.16
C ALA A 205 2.72 -15.71 -25.54
N ASN A 206 2.31 -14.87 -26.50
CA ASN A 206 1.93 -15.26 -27.86
C ASN A 206 2.91 -14.73 -28.92
N ALA A 207 3.97 -14.04 -28.50
CA ALA A 207 4.97 -13.45 -29.37
C ALA A 207 5.83 -14.52 -30.05
N SER A 208 6.30 -14.23 -31.27
CA SER A 208 7.27 -15.10 -31.96
C SER A 208 8.59 -15.16 -31.20
N PRO A 209 9.41 -16.20 -31.35
CA PRO A 209 10.74 -16.27 -30.72
C PRO A 209 11.65 -15.08 -31.05
N GLU A 210 11.52 -14.53 -32.25
CA GLU A 210 12.27 -13.36 -32.72
C GLU A 210 11.82 -12.11 -31.93
N LEU A 211 10.53 -11.88 -31.80
CA LEU A 211 9.95 -10.77 -31.04
C LEU A 211 10.28 -10.89 -29.55
N GLN A 212 10.19 -12.10 -28.97
CA GLN A 212 10.59 -12.32 -27.57
C GLN A 212 12.07 -11.97 -27.32
N ALA A 213 12.95 -12.31 -28.28
CA ALA A 213 14.38 -12.00 -28.17
C ALA A 213 14.69 -10.50 -28.18
N GLU A 214 13.79 -9.67 -28.72
CA GLU A 214 13.91 -8.22 -28.76
C GLU A 214 13.16 -7.53 -27.62
N LEU A 215 11.94 -7.96 -27.34
CA LEU A 215 11.07 -7.35 -26.32
C LEU A 215 11.53 -7.64 -24.89
N LEU A 216 12.01 -8.84 -24.56
CA LEU A 216 12.46 -9.18 -23.21
C LEU A 216 13.63 -8.30 -22.72
N PRO A 217 14.71 -8.08 -23.49
CA PRO A 217 15.77 -7.18 -23.08
C PRO A 217 15.31 -5.72 -22.97
N ALA A 218 14.37 -5.28 -23.82
CA ALA A 218 13.81 -3.94 -23.78
C ALA A 218 12.98 -3.72 -22.50
N LEU A 219 12.09 -4.66 -22.15
CA LEU A 219 11.34 -4.63 -20.90
C LEU A 219 12.25 -4.62 -19.66
N GLU A 220 13.33 -5.39 -19.68
CA GLU A 220 14.28 -5.43 -18.58
C GLU A 220 15.06 -4.10 -18.46
N SER A 221 15.41 -3.47 -19.59
CA SER A 221 16.04 -2.15 -19.59
C SER A 221 15.12 -1.08 -19.01
N GLU A 222 13.87 -1.06 -19.45
CA GLU A 222 12.83 -0.14 -18.96
C GLU A 222 12.55 -0.36 -17.47
N ARG A 223 12.44 -1.62 -17.03
CA ARG A 223 12.25 -1.97 -15.62
C ARG A 223 13.36 -1.41 -14.73
N LEU A 224 14.64 -1.55 -15.17
CA LEU A 224 15.78 -1.06 -14.42
C LEU A 224 15.82 0.48 -14.38
N GLU A 225 15.40 1.15 -15.45
CA GLU A 225 15.31 2.61 -15.49
C GLU A 225 14.22 3.12 -14.53
N LEU A 226 13.03 2.50 -14.54
CA LEU A 226 11.96 2.81 -13.60
C LEU A 226 12.39 2.57 -12.14
N GLU A 227 13.10 1.48 -11.86
CA GLU A 227 13.61 1.18 -10.51
C GLU A 227 14.63 2.23 -10.03
N ASP A 228 15.50 2.73 -10.92
CA ASP A 228 16.44 3.79 -10.60
C ASP A 228 15.73 5.14 -10.37
N GLU A 229 14.76 5.50 -11.22
CA GLU A 229 13.94 6.71 -11.07
C GLU A 229 13.14 6.71 -9.76
N MET A 230 12.61 5.56 -9.36
CA MET A 230 11.83 5.41 -8.12
C MET A 230 12.71 5.21 -6.88
N SER A 231 14.03 5.12 -7.01
CA SER A 231 14.96 4.84 -5.90
C SER A 231 14.92 5.87 -4.77
N ASP A 232 14.48 7.10 -5.02
CA ASP A 232 14.30 8.14 -4.01
C ASP A 232 13.08 7.92 -3.10
N LEU A 233 12.14 7.03 -3.47
CA LEU A 233 10.97 6.69 -2.66
C LEU A 233 11.28 5.80 -1.45
N LYS A 234 12.54 5.39 -1.25
CA LYS A 234 13.00 4.62 -0.08
C LYS A 234 12.71 5.27 1.27
N ALA A 235 12.50 6.59 1.30
CA ALA A 235 12.19 7.34 2.51
C ALA A 235 10.85 8.07 2.32
N TRP A 236 9.78 7.51 2.87
CA TRP A 236 8.43 8.07 2.74
C TRP A 236 8.15 9.07 3.87
N PRO A 237 7.79 10.32 3.54
CA PRO A 237 7.41 11.32 4.56
C PRO A 237 6.03 11.00 5.12
N VAL A 238 5.96 10.80 6.43
CA VAL A 238 4.71 10.57 7.15
C VAL A 238 4.25 11.85 7.81
N VAL A 239 3.10 12.35 7.38
CA VAL A 239 2.38 13.44 8.02
C VAL A 239 0.97 12.97 8.29
N SER A 240 0.52 13.03 9.54
CA SER A 240 -0.83 12.61 9.87
C SER A 240 -1.44 13.40 11.02
N VAL A 241 -2.75 13.40 11.05
CA VAL A 241 -3.58 13.89 12.15
C VAL A 241 -4.47 12.75 12.62
N SER A 242 -4.58 12.59 13.94
CA SER A 242 -5.53 11.64 14.52
C SER A 242 -6.37 12.27 15.64
N PHE A 243 -7.61 11.79 15.73
CA PHE A 243 -8.51 12.08 16.83
C PHE A 243 -8.62 10.84 17.68
N VAL A 244 -8.25 10.95 18.96
CA VAL A 244 -8.20 9.84 19.91
C VAL A 244 -9.15 10.10 21.07
N TYR A 245 -9.88 9.08 21.48
CA TYR A 245 -10.71 9.08 22.69
C TYR A 245 -10.12 8.11 23.71
N ASN A 246 -9.80 8.63 24.91
CA ASN A 246 -9.25 7.89 26.05
C ASN A 246 -10.37 7.49 27.03
N PHE A 247 -10.27 6.30 27.56
CA PHE A 247 -11.28 5.71 28.46
C PHE A 247 -10.96 5.94 29.94
#